data_8a64c81c6aa65ee0056cab2964277305
#
_entry.id   8a64c81c6aa65ee0056cab2964277305
#
_cell.length_a   1.000
_cell.length_b   1.000
_cell.length_c   1.000
_cell.angle_alpha   90.00
_cell.angle_beta   90.00
_cell.angle_gamma   90.00
#
_symmetry.space_group_name_H-M   'P 1'
#
loop_
_entity.id
_entity.type
_entity.pdbx_description
1 polymer ?
#
loop_
_entity_poly.entity_id
_entity_poly.type
_entity_poly.pdbx_seq_one_letter_code
_entity_poly.pdbx_strand_id
1 'polypeptide(L)'
;VNVLAAHCFVMGGETSASESPTFVGGSSEVSPACFEGFSYVALGHLHRAQKAGPNGRYAGSPLKYSFDEAHHRKSVTMVTFEEEQVKSEVIPVEPLRDLRTLSGTMEELLELGKRASSEDYLYVELLDDSPMYMPMDRLRPYFPNLLGINSQWLSRAGAGESAGLREQLLHHRTDDASIFEAFLKQICGLDPDAAARNLFLQAMHGEGEES
;
A
#
# COMPACT_ATOMS: atom_id res chain seq x y z
N VAL A 1 -7.43 -6.63 -41.18
CA VAL A 1 -7.15 -6.25 -39.75
C VAL A 1 -6.64 -7.48 -39.02
N ASN A 2 -5.44 -7.41 -38.46
CA ASN A 2 -4.86 -8.47 -37.67
C ASN A 2 -4.76 -7.98 -36.19
N VAL A 3 -5.35 -8.71 -35.25
CA VAL A 3 -5.35 -8.39 -33.82
C VAL A 3 -4.65 -9.51 -33.07
N LEU A 4 -3.72 -9.14 -32.19
CA LEU A 4 -3.08 -10.05 -31.26
C LEU A 4 -3.61 -9.77 -29.85
N ALA A 5 -3.97 -10.81 -29.11
CA ALA A 5 -4.18 -10.75 -27.66
C ALA A 5 -3.10 -11.57 -26.97
N ALA A 6 -2.39 -10.96 -26.03
CA ALA A 6 -1.30 -11.60 -25.31
C ALA A 6 -1.27 -11.19 -23.84
N HIS A 7 -0.72 -12.08 -22.99
CA HIS A 7 -0.47 -11.81 -21.57
C HIS A 7 1.02 -11.96 -21.31
N CYS A 8 1.75 -10.85 -21.34
CA CYS A 8 3.20 -10.84 -21.20
C CYS A 8 3.71 -9.48 -20.74
N PHE A 9 4.94 -9.45 -20.21
CA PHE A 9 5.66 -8.22 -19.94
C PHE A 9 6.38 -7.75 -21.19
N VAL A 10 6.10 -6.54 -21.64
CA VAL A 10 6.73 -5.90 -22.79
C VAL A 10 7.82 -4.94 -22.30
N MET A 11 8.97 -4.99 -22.92
CA MET A 11 10.13 -4.16 -22.60
C MET A 11 9.75 -2.68 -22.49
N GLY A 12 10.10 -2.05 -21.38
CA GLY A 12 9.78 -0.64 -21.08
C GLY A 12 8.42 -0.41 -20.43
N GLY A 13 7.68 -1.48 -20.08
CA GLY A 13 6.44 -1.37 -19.32
C GLY A 13 6.70 -0.97 -17.84
N GLU A 14 5.80 -0.17 -17.28
CA GLU A 14 5.84 0.22 -15.86
C GLU A 14 5.05 -0.80 -15.03
N THR A 15 5.69 -1.35 -14.00
CA THR A 15 5.11 -2.36 -13.08
C THR A 15 4.54 -1.73 -11.81
N SER A 16 3.63 -2.45 -11.17
CA SER A 16 3.11 -2.18 -9.82
C SER A 16 3.56 -3.29 -8.86
N ALA A 17 3.58 -3.04 -7.55
CA ALA A 17 4.03 -4.01 -6.54
C ALA A 17 3.16 -5.27 -6.47
N SER A 18 1.92 -5.19 -6.96
CA SER A 18 0.96 -6.31 -7.02
C SER A 18 1.21 -7.28 -8.17
N GLU A 19 2.11 -6.95 -9.10
CA GLU A 19 2.41 -7.79 -10.26
C GLU A 19 3.52 -8.79 -9.92
N SER A 20 3.25 -10.06 -10.19
CA SER A 20 4.26 -11.10 -10.04
C SER A 20 5.18 -11.14 -11.26
N PRO A 21 6.51 -11.18 -11.09
CA PRO A 21 7.42 -11.35 -12.20
C PRO A 21 7.17 -12.71 -12.88
N THR A 22 6.76 -12.68 -14.15
CA THR A 22 6.49 -13.90 -14.91
C THR A 22 7.76 -14.32 -15.65
N PHE A 23 8.46 -15.33 -15.15
CA PHE A 23 9.58 -15.97 -15.83
C PHE A 23 9.07 -17.10 -16.72
N VAL A 24 9.12 -16.91 -18.02
CA VAL A 24 8.82 -17.98 -18.99
C VAL A 24 10.03 -18.15 -19.92
N GLY A 25 10.67 -19.30 -19.84
CA GLY A 25 11.68 -19.73 -20.81
C GLY A 25 12.96 -18.90 -20.91
N GLY A 26 13.39 -18.25 -19.83
CA GLY A 26 14.68 -17.54 -19.76
C GLY A 26 14.68 -16.11 -20.31
N SER A 27 13.55 -15.61 -20.84
CA SER A 27 13.34 -14.21 -21.21
C SER A 27 12.13 -13.70 -20.45
N SER A 28 12.32 -12.70 -19.58
CA SER A 28 11.23 -12.09 -18.81
C SER A 28 10.47 -11.02 -19.59
N GLU A 29 11.01 -10.59 -20.74
CA GLU A 29 10.51 -9.43 -21.48
C GLU A 29 10.35 -9.73 -22.96
N VAL A 30 9.25 -9.24 -23.55
CA VAL A 30 8.97 -9.31 -24.97
C VAL A 30 9.32 -7.99 -25.63
N SER A 31 10.06 -8.03 -26.74
CA SER A 31 10.34 -6.83 -27.52
C SER A 31 9.09 -6.32 -28.24
N PRO A 32 8.81 -5.00 -28.23
CA PRO A 32 7.71 -4.42 -29.02
C PRO A 32 7.83 -4.70 -30.52
N ALA A 33 9.03 -5.00 -31.03
CA ALA A 33 9.23 -5.38 -32.44
C ALA A 33 8.49 -6.67 -32.84
N CYS A 34 8.16 -7.55 -31.87
CA CYS A 34 7.34 -8.74 -32.10
C CYS A 34 5.90 -8.40 -32.53
N PHE A 35 5.48 -7.14 -32.38
CA PHE A 35 4.13 -6.67 -32.70
C PHE A 35 4.01 -6.11 -34.13
N GLU A 36 5.10 -6.10 -34.88
CA GLU A 36 5.07 -5.67 -36.29
C GLU A 36 4.12 -6.56 -37.12
N GLY A 37 3.34 -5.93 -38.01
CA GLY A 37 2.35 -6.61 -38.83
C GLY A 37 0.98 -6.81 -38.19
N PHE A 38 0.81 -6.52 -36.91
CA PHE A 38 -0.52 -6.47 -36.29
C PHE A 38 -1.10 -5.05 -36.35
N SER A 39 -2.40 -4.97 -36.61
CA SER A 39 -3.12 -3.69 -36.60
C SER A 39 -3.31 -3.17 -35.17
N TYR A 40 -3.49 -4.08 -34.22
CA TYR A 40 -3.60 -3.78 -32.78
C TYR A 40 -3.15 -4.97 -31.92
N VAL A 41 -2.52 -4.67 -30.79
CA VAL A 41 -2.08 -5.66 -29.81
C VAL A 41 -2.72 -5.36 -28.46
N ALA A 42 -3.65 -6.20 -28.04
CA ALA A 42 -4.29 -6.14 -26.73
C ALA A 42 -3.45 -6.90 -25.70
N LEU A 43 -2.94 -6.19 -24.70
CA LEU A 43 -2.03 -6.73 -23.69
C LEU A 43 -2.70 -6.81 -22.33
N GLY A 44 -2.49 -7.94 -21.65
CA GLY A 44 -2.71 -8.14 -20.22
C GLY A 44 -1.38 -8.36 -19.51
N HIS A 45 -1.40 -8.47 -18.21
CA HIS A 45 -0.35 -8.62 -17.23
C HIS A 45 -0.14 -7.37 -16.38
N LEU A 46 0.20 -6.22 -16.98
CA LEU A 46 0.42 -4.99 -16.22
C LEU A 46 -0.90 -4.37 -15.75
N HIS A 47 -0.95 -4.00 -14.48
CA HIS A 47 -2.14 -3.46 -13.82
C HIS A 47 -2.39 -1.98 -14.15
N ARG A 48 -1.37 -1.28 -14.65
CA ARG A 48 -1.51 0.08 -15.14
C ARG A 48 -1.85 0.10 -16.62
N ALA A 49 -2.93 0.79 -16.98
CA ALA A 49 -3.27 1.03 -18.39
C ALA A 49 -2.20 1.90 -19.05
N GLN A 50 -1.51 1.38 -20.07
CA GLN A 50 -0.38 2.06 -20.70
C GLN A 50 -0.15 1.56 -22.14
N LYS A 51 0.54 2.37 -22.94
CA LYS A 51 0.97 1.96 -24.29
C LYS A 51 2.18 1.03 -24.21
N ALA A 52 2.30 0.14 -25.18
CA ALA A 52 3.41 -0.77 -25.37
C ALA A 52 3.81 -0.84 -26.84
N GLY A 53 4.79 -0.07 -27.24
CA GLY A 53 5.15 0.11 -28.65
C GLY A 53 4.12 0.91 -29.45
N PRO A 54 4.18 0.86 -30.81
CA PRO A 54 3.36 1.70 -31.67
C PRO A 54 1.88 1.30 -31.72
N ASN A 55 1.56 0.01 -31.63
CA ASN A 55 0.25 -0.58 -31.84
C ASN A 55 -0.24 -1.44 -30.65
N GLY A 56 0.56 -1.56 -29.58
CA GLY A 56 0.23 -2.30 -28.36
C GLY A 56 -0.29 -1.43 -27.25
N ARG A 57 -1.20 -2.01 -26.43
CA ARG A 57 -1.71 -1.36 -25.23
C ARG A 57 -2.09 -2.37 -24.17
N TYR A 58 -1.68 -2.10 -22.93
CA TYR A 58 -2.20 -2.73 -21.73
C TYR A 58 -3.53 -2.10 -21.36
N ALA A 59 -4.56 -2.90 -21.18
CA ALA A 59 -5.85 -2.45 -20.67
C ALA A 59 -5.75 -2.04 -19.19
N GLY A 60 -4.80 -2.63 -18.48
CA GLY A 60 -4.70 -2.53 -17.02
C GLY A 60 -5.61 -3.52 -16.30
N SER A 61 -5.61 -3.47 -14.99
CA SER A 61 -6.58 -4.21 -14.18
C SER A 61 -7.86 -3.39 -13.95
N PRO A 62 -9.04 -4.02 -13.84
CA PRO A 62 -10.30 -3.32 -13.60
C PRO A 62 -10.38 -2.69 -12.19
N LEU A 63 -9.63 -3.23 -11.22
CA LEU A 63 -9.57 -2.78 -9.83
C LEU A 63 -8.11 -2.53 -9.43
N LYS A 64 -7.92 -1.80 -8.34
CA LYS A 64 -6.62 -1.63 -7.68
C LYS A 64 -6.37 -2.82 -6.75
N TYR A 65 -5.21 -3.44 -6.84
CA TYR A 65 -4.85 -4.63 -6.04
C TYR A 65 -3.82 -4.33 -4.94
N SER A 66 -3.20 -3.14 -4.97
CA SER A 66 -2.23 -2.71 -3.97
C SER A 66 -2.27 -1.20 -3.78
N PHE A 67 -1.71 -0.70 -2.67
CA PHE A 67 -1.75 0.73 -2.35
C PHE A 67 -0.79 1.59 -3.19
N ASP A 68 0.20 1.01 -3.84
CA ASP A 68 1.00 1.71 -4.85
C ASP A 68 0.17 2.05 -6.11
N GLU A 69 -0.92 1.32 -6.35
CA GLU A 69 -1.89 1.62 -7.39
C GLU A 69 -2.93 2.69 -6.98
N ALA A 70 -2.87 3.24 -5.75
CA ALA A 70 -3.88 4.18 -5.23
C ALA A 70 -4.14 5.37 -6.17
N HIS A 71 -3.12 5.80 -6.92
CA HIS A 71 -3.21 6.90 -7.89
C HIS A 71 -3.56 6.45 -9.32
N HIS A 72 -3.70 5.15 -9.58
CA HIS A 72 -4.08 4.65 -10.90
C HIS A 72 -5.55 4.93 -11.18
N ARG A 73 -5.83 5.39 -12.41
CA ARG A 73 -7.20 5.47 -12.92
C ARG A 73 -7.49 4.19 -13.69
N LYS A 74 -8.38 3.38 -13.15
CA LYS A 74 -8.76 2.11 -13.76
C LYS A 74 -9.72 2.32 -14.92
N SER A 75 -9.55 1.52 -15.97
CA SER A 75 -10.30 1.71 -17.21
C SER A 75 -10.35 0.43 -18.03
N VAL A 76 -11.28 0.39 -18.96
CA VAL A 76 -11.26 -0.54 -20.09
C VAL A 76 -10.91 0.22 -21.38
N THR A 77 -10.38 -0.49 -22.37
CA THR A 77 -10.06 0.11 -23.67
C THR A 77 -11.02 -0.45 -24.71
N MET A 78 -11.85 0.39 -25.29
CA MET A 78 -12.66 0.07 -26.44
C MET A 78 -11.84 0.30 -27.72
N VAL A 79 -11.82 -0.68 -28.60
CA VAL A 79 -11.07 -0.59 -29.86
C VAL A 79 -12.03 -0.78 -31.03
N THR A 80 -12.07 0.19 -31.92
CA THR A 80 -12.92 0.19 -33.08
C THR A 80 -12.05 0.11 -34.36
N PHE A 81 -12.41 -0.76 -35.26
CA PHE A 81 -11.75 -0.95 -36.55
C PHE A 81 -12.66 -0.41 -37.63
N GLU A 82 -12.27 0.67 -38.29
CA GLU A 82 -12.97 1.29 -39.39
C GLU A 82 -12.07 1.28 -40.63
N GLU A 83 -12.39 0.46 -41.62
CA GLU A 83 -11.58 0.23 -42.84
C GLU A 83 -10.13 -0.16 -42.45
N GLU A 84 -9.16 0.75 -42.63
CA GLU A 84 -7.75 0.54 -42.30
C GLU A 84 -7.32 1.28 -41.01
N GLN A 85 -8.26 1.99 -40.36
CA GLN A 85 -7.96 2.77 -39.15
C GLN A 85 -8.33 2.00 -37.90
N VAL A 86 -7.45 2.12 -36.87
CA VAL A 86 -7.68 1.61 -35.53
C VAL A 86 -7.87 2.78 -34.59
N LYS A 87 -9.04 2.88 -33.98
CA LYS A 87 -9.34 3.88 -32.94
C LYS A 87 -9.43 3.19 -31.60
N SER A 88 -8.78 3.75 -30.59
CA SER A 88 -8.86 3.27 -29.22
C SER A 88 -9.37 4.37 -28.30
N GLU A 89 -10.37 4.04 -27.48
CA GLU A 89 -10.98 4.91 -26.49
C GLU A 89 -10.81 4.28 -25.11
N VAL A 90 -10.42 5.09 -24.13
CA VAL A 90 -10.26 4.67 -22.74
C VAL A 90 -11.51 5.05 -21.97
N ILE A 91 -12.25 4.06 -21.50
CA ILE A 91 -13.46 4.23 -20.71
C ILE A 91 -13.14 4.01 -19.25
N PRO A 92 -13.26 5.02 -18.38
CA PRO A 92 -13.02 4.89 -16.94
C PRO A 92 -13.95 3.84 -16.32
N VAL A 93 -13.41 3.09 -15.35
CA VAL A 93 -14.18 2.16 -14.51
C VAL A 93 -14.18 2.71 -13.09
N GLU A 94 -15.36 2.92 -12.54
CA GLU A 94 -15.54 3.35 -11.15
C GLU A 94 -15.88 2.13 -10.30
N PRO A 95 -15.05 1.78 -9.31
CA PRO A 95 -15.31 0.67 -8.41
C PRO A 95 -16.42 1.04 -7.40
N LEU A 96 -17.13 0.04 -6.87
CA LEU A 96 -18.09 0.25 -5.77
C LEU A 96 -17.41 0.82 -4.52
N ARG A 97 -16.20 0.36 -4.23
CA ARG A 97 -15.31 0.87 -3.20
C ARG A 97 -13.93 1.04 -3.81
N ASP A 98 -13.37 2.21 -3.70
CA ASP A 98 -12.03 2.48 -4.21
C ASP A 98 -10.97 2.09 -3.17
N LEU A 99 -9.73 1.96 -3.63
CA LEU A 99 -8.57 1.76 -2.78
C LEU A 99 -7.74 3.04 -2.81
N ARG A 100 -7.62 3.70 -1.66
CA ARG A 100 -7.01 5.03 -1.54
C ARG A 100 -6.07 5.11 -0.35
N THR A 101 -5.10 6.00 -0.45
CA THR A 101 -4.26 6.42 0.67
C THR A 101 -4.72 7.79 1.17
N LEU A 102 -4.84 7.94 2.49
CA LEU A 102 -5.06 9.24 3.15
C LEU A 102 -3.82 9.59 3.96
N SER A 103 -3.43 10.86 3.94
CA SER A 103 -2.30 11.36 4.70
C SER A 103 -2.74 12.59 5.49
N GLY A 104 -2.37 12.67 6.77
CA GLY A 104 -2.72 13.80 7.64
C GLY A 104 -2.46 13.48 9.10
N THR A 105 -2.63 14.49 9.95
CA THR A 105 -2.65 14.29 11.41
C THR A 105 -3.91 13.59 11.86
N MET A 106 -3.90 13.00 13.04
CA MET A 106 -5.09 12.36 13.63
C MET A 106 -6.28 13.32 13.70
N GLU A 107 -6.05 14.57 14.04
CA GLU A 107 -7.08 15.59 14.13
C GLU A 107 -7.71 15.87 12.76
N GLU A 108 -6.88 16.08 11.72
CA GLU A 108 -7.34 16.32 10.35
C GLU A 108 -8.14 15.14 9.80
N LEU A 109 -7.68 13.92 10.06
CA LEU A 109 -8.34 12.71 9.59
C LEU A 109 -9.68 12.46 10.30
N LEU A 110 -9.79 12.77 11.60
CA LEU A 110 -11.05 12.71 12.33
C LEU A 110 -12.04 13.78 11.83
N GLU A 111 -11.58 14.99 11.58
CA GLU A 111 -12.41 16.05 11.00
C GLU A 111 -12.87 15.70 9.57
N LEU A 112 -11.97 15.12 8.76
CA LEU A 112 -12.34 14.60 7.44
C LEU A 112 -13.46 13.53 7.56
N GLY A 113 -13.25 12.57 8.46
CA GLY A 113 -14.21 11.49 8.69
C GLY A 113 -15.59 11.97 9.15
N LYS A 114 -15.65 12.98 10.02
CA LYS A 114 -16.92 13.62 10.43
C LYS A 114 -17.67 14.30 9.28
N ARG A 115 -16.93 14.88 8.32
CA ARG A 115 -17.50 15.57 7.16
C ARG A 115 -17.89 14.62 6.03
N ALA A 116 -17.07 13.60 5.81
CA ALA A 116 -17.19 12.68 4.69
C ALA A 116 -16.65 11.31 5.09
N SER A 117 -17.48 10.51 5.76
CA SER A 117 -17.17 9.10 5.98
C SER A 117 -17.07 8.36 4.64
N SER A 118 -16.25 7.32 4.58
CA SER A 118 -16.06 6.55 3.35
C SER A 118 -15.99 5.06 3.64
N GLU A 119 -16.61 4.26 2.78
CA GLU A 119 -16.50 2.80 2.76
C GLU A 119 -15.38 2.29 1.84
N ASP A 120 -14.56 3.17 1.28
CA ASP A 120 -13.39 2.78 0.50
C ASP A 120 -12.38 2.00 1.36
N TYR A 121 -11.56 1.18 0.71
CA TYR A 121 -10.42 0.54 1.34
C TYR A 121 -9.30 1.56 1.51
N LEU A 122 -8.95 1.83 2.77
CA LEU A 122 -8.03 2.93 3.09
C LEU A 122 -6.75 2.43 3.74
N TYR A 123 -5.66 3.06 3.37
CA TYR A 123 -4.41 3.04 4.10
C TYR A 123 -4.09 4.46 4.54
N VAL A 124 -3.76 4.64 5.81
CA VAL A 124 -3.53 5.95 6.40
C VAL A 124 -2.05 6.15 6.71
N GLU A 125 -1.52 7.29 6.34
CA GLU A 125 -0.22 7.78 6.74
C GLU A 125 -0.41 8.90 7.77
N LEU A 126 -0.13 8.59 9.04
CA LEU A 126 -0.21 9.56 10.15
C LEU A 126 1.04 10.43 10.16
N LEU A 127 0.80 11.75 10.13
CA LEU A 127 1.85 12.77 10.12
C LEU A 127 2.11 13.37 11.52
N ASP A 128 1.46 12.86 12.57
CA ASP A 128 1.69 13.30 13.93
C ASP A 128 3.15 13.09 14.36
N ASP A 129 3.71 14.05 15.09
CA ASP A 129 5.08 14.02 15.60
C ASP A 129 5.21 13.24 16.93
N SER A 130 4.14 12.65 17.42
CA SER A 130 4.08 11.85 18.66
C SER A 130 3.28 10.56 18.46
N PRO A 131 3.49 9.54 19.30
CA PRO A 131 2.74 8.30 19.21
C PRO A 131 1.26 8.53 19.50
N MET A 132 0.40 7.99 18.65
CA MET A 132 -1.05 8.04 18.81
C MET A 132 -1.56 6.76 19.45
N TYR A 133 -2.37 6.91 20.51
CA TYR A 133 -3.02 5.78 21.15
C TYR A 133 -4.21 5.27 20.32
N MET A 134 -4.22 3.97 20.02
CA MET A 134 -5.27 3.23 19.29
C MET A 134 -5.79 3.95 18.03
N PRO A 135 -4.91 4.34 17.08
CA PRO A 135 -5.30 5.17 15.95
C PRO A 135 -6.32 4.48 15.04
N MET A 136 -6.20 3.16 14.85
CA MET A 136 -7.15 2.38 14.06
C MET A 136 -8.57 2.46 14.61
N ASP A 137 -8.73 2.26 15.93
CA ASP A 137 -10.05 2.22 16.56
C ASP A 137 -10.72 3.60 16.58
N ARG A 138 -9.93 4.66 16.62
CA ARG A 138 -10.43 6.04 16.55
C ARG A 138 -10.93 6.42 15.16
N LEU A 139 -10.33 5.87 14.10
CA LEU A 139 -10.68 6.17 12.70
C LEU A 139 -11.76 5.24 12.13
N ARG A 140 -11.85 3.99 12.59
CA ARG A 140 -12.82 2.99 12.09
C ARG A 140 -14.28 3.42 12.12
N PRO A 141 -14.78 4.21 13.10
CA PRO A 141 -16.17 4.70 13.04
C PRO A 141 -16.52 5.51 11.79
N TYR A 142 -15.53 6.13 11.16
CA TYR A 142 -15.67 6.93 9.95
C TYR A 142 -15.18 6.20 8.69
N PHE A 143 -14.25 5.29 8.86
CA PHE A 143 -13.58 4.54 7.80
C PHE A 143 -13.58 3.05 8.13
N PRO A 144 -14.73 2.35 8.00
CA PRO A 144 -14.89 0.96 8.45
C PRO A 144 -13.93 -0.01 7.74
N ASN A 145 -13.54 0.30 6.50
CA ASN A 145 -12.61 -0.50 5.71
C ASN A 145 -11.16 0.04 5.75
N LEU A 146 -10.77 0.64 6.88
CA LEU A 146 -9.39 1.01 7.13
C LEU A 146 -8.54 -0.25 7.32
N LEU A 147 -7.61 -0.51 6.38
CA LEU A 147 -6.79 -1.72 6.31
C LEU A 147 -5.47 -1.60 7.05
N GLY A 148 -4.91 -0.38 7.12
CA GLY A 148 -3.65 -0.18 7.81
C GLY A 148 -3.34 1.29 8.06
N ILE A 149 -2.42 1.49 9.01
CA ILE A 149 -1.86 2.81 9.33
C ILE A 149 -0.34 2.68 9.35
N ASN A 150 0.32 3.62 8.68
CA ASN A 150 1.73 3.90 8.87
C ASN A 150 1.85 5.20 9.68
N SER A 151 2.75 5.24 10.64
CA SER A 151 3.04 6.44 11.41
C SER A 151 4.42 6.95 11.04
N GLN A 152 4.48 8.20 10.59
CA GLN A 152 5.75 8.85 10.27
C GLN A 152 6.67 8.92 11.49
N TRP A 153 6.09 9.11 12.69
CA TRP A 153 6.82 9.07 13.94
C TRP A 153 7.48 7.71 14.19
N LEU A 154 6.75 6.59 14.02
CA LEU A 154 7.29 5.22 14.15
C LEU A 154 8.39 4.93 13.11
N SER A 155 8.20 5.42 11.89
CA SER A 155 9.19 5.23 10.81
C SER A 155 10.48 5.99 11.11
N ARG A 156 10.39 7.19 11.70
CA ARG A 156 11.58 7.98 12.13
C ARG A 156 12.26 7.35 13.35
N ALA A 157 11.48 6.89 14.34
CA ALA A 157 11.99 6.23 15.53
C ALA A 157 12.66 4.87 15.20
N GLY A 158 12.13 4.13 14.22
CA GLY A 158 12.67 2.83 13.82
C GLY A 158 13.86 2.89 12.86
N ALA A 159 14.14 4.04 12.24
CA ALA A 159 15.29 4.20 11.34
C ALA A 159 16.64 4.26 12.07
N GLY A 160 16.62 4.47 13.40
CA GLY A 160 17.79 4.40 14.27
C GLY A 160 17.80 3.08 15.06
N GLU A 161 18.64 2.12 14.72
CA GLU A 161 19.05 0.96 15.57
C GLU A 161 18.04 -0.18 15.82
N SER A 162 16.89 -0.25 15.14
CA SER A 162 15.89 -1.32 15.36
C SER A 162 16.37 -2.75 15.00
N ALA A 163 17.43 -2.90 14.20
CA ALA A 163 18.01 -4.20 13.86
C ALA A 163 18.70 -4.84 15.09
N GLY A 164 19.40 -4.05 15.91
CA GLY A 164 20.08 -4.53 17.12
C GLY A 164 19.12 -4.98 18.21
N LEU A 165 18.00 -4.28 18.38
CA LEU A 165 16.99 -4.62 19.39
C LEU A 165 16.29 -5.97 19.07
N ARG A 166 15.99 -6.21 17.81
CA ARG A 166 15.33 -7.45 17.38
C ARG A 166 16.25 -8.67 17.61
N GLU A 167 17.54 -8.50 17.42
CA GLU A 167 18.53 -9.54 17.66
C GLU A 167 18.76 -9.76 19.18
N GLN A 168 18.76 -8.71 19.98
CA GLN A 168 18.84 -8.79 21.45
C GLN A 168 17.59 -9.43 22.08
N LEU A 169 16.39 -9.12 21.58
CA LEU A 169 15.13 -9.73 22.06
C LEU A 169 15.03 -11.21 21.72
N LEU A 170 15.65 -11.66 20.60
CA LEU A 170 15.68 -13.06 20.21
C LEU A 170 16.70 -13.90 20.98
N HIS A 171 17.75 -13.28 21.52
CA HIS A 171 18.87 -14.00 22.16
C HIS A 171 18.95 -13.90 23.68
N HIS A 172 18.17 -13.04 24.33
CA HIS A 172 18.16 -12.92 25.80
C HIS A 172 16.76 -13.16 26.39
N ARG A 173 16.71 -13.93 27.48
CA ARG A 173 15.62 -13.91 28.45
C ARG A 173 15.62 -12.55 29.18
N THR A 174 15.19 -11.51 28.50
CA THR A 174 15.07 -10.17 29.05
C THR A 174 13.76 -10.11 29.83
N ASP A 175 13.79 -9.57 31.06
CA ASP A 175 12.56 -9.33 31.80
C ASP A 175 11.73 -8.22 31.12
N ASP A 176 10.41 -8.25 31.34
CA ASP A 176 9.47 -7.33 30.71
C ASP A 176 9.78 -5.86 30.99
N ALA A 177 10.34 -5.55 32.17
CA ALA A 177 10.75 -4.20 32.53
C ALA A 177 11.91 -3.70 31.66
N SER A 178 12.89 -4.56 31.38
CA SER A 178 14.01 -4.22 30.48
C SER A 178 13.56 -4.01 29.04
N ILE A 179 12.57 -4.78 28.59
CA ILE A 179 11.94 -4.59 27.26
C ILE A 179 11.22 -3.23 27.20
N PHE A 180 10.47 -2.89 28.24
CA PHE A 180 9.79 -1.61 28.36
C PHE A 180 10.76 -0.42 28.38
N GLU A 181 11.85 -0.51 29.16
CA GLU A 181 12.88 0.52 29.22
C GLU A 181 13.56 0.72 27.84
N ALA A 182 13.89 -0.38 27.16
CA ALA A 182 14.44 -0.32 25.81
C ALA A 182 13.45 0.31 24.82
N PHE A 183 12.16 -0.02 24.91
CA PHE A 183 11.11 0.58 24.11
C PHE A 183 11.01 2.10 24.36
N LEU A 184 10.95 2.55 25.61
CA LEU A 184 10.89 3.98 25.94
C LEU A 184 12.08 4.73 25.35
N LYS A 185 13.28 4.19 25.52
CA LYS A 185 14.52 4.82 25.08
C LYS A 185 14.65 4.85 23.55
N GLN A 186 14.41 3.71 22.89
CA GLN A 186 14.67 3.57 21.45
C GLN A 186 13.51 4.05 20.57
N ILE A 187 12.28 3.83 21.03
CA ILE A 187 11.09 4.14 20.24
C ILE A 187 10.49 5.50 20.62
N CYS A 188 10.43 5.80 21.91
CA CYS A 188 9.85 7.05 22.40
C CYS A 188 10.88 8.18 22.58
N GLY A 189 12.19 7.86 22.53
CA GLY A 189 13.26 8.83 22.81
C GLY A 189 13.24 9.36 24.24
N LEU A 190 12.62 8.63 25.18
CA LEU A 190 12.48 9.00 26.57
C LEU A 190 13.43 8.15 27.42
N ASP A 191 14.16 8.79 28.34
CA ASP A 191 14.90 8.03 29.34
C ASP A 191 13.93 7.43 30.38
N PRO A 192 13.98 6.10 30.61
CA PRO A 192 13.10 5.44 31.55
C PRO A 192 13.38 5.92 32.98
N ASP A 193 12.35 6.43 33.67
CA ASP A 193 12.42 6.77 35.06
C ASP A 193 11.81 5.67 35.97
N ALA A 194 12.08 5.73 37.25
CA ALA A 194 11.59 4.74 38.21
C ALA A 194 10.04 4.73 38.33
N ALA A 195 9.39 5.87 38.09
CA ALA A 195 7.95 5.99 38.16
C ALA A 195 7.28 5.29 36.97
N ALA A 196 7.79 5.51 35.76
CA ALA A 196 7.31 4.85 34.54
C ALA A 196 7.50 3.33 34.61
N ARG A 197 8.65 2.88 35.11
CA ARG A 197 8.93 1.44 35.31
C ARG A 197 7.96 0.80 36.30
N ASN A 198 7.74 1.46 37.47
CA ASN A 198 6.81 0.92 38.46
C ASN A 198 5.37 0.87 37.94
N LEU A 199 4.93 1.88 37.23
CA LEU A 199 3.59 1.90 36.60
C LEU A 199 3.42 0.78 35.59
N PHE A 200 4.44 0.53 34.76
CA PHE A 200 4.44 -0.57 33.81
C PHE A 200 4.35 -1.92 34.52
N LEU A 201 5.15 -2.15 35.54
CA LEU A 201 5.14 -3.40 36.33
C LEU A 201 3.79 -3.62 37.03
N GLN A 202 3.18 -2.57 37.58
CA GLN A 202 1.83 -2.64 38.13
C GLN A 202 0.78 -3.03 37.08
N ALA A 203 0.87 -2.44 35.91
CA ALA A 203 -0.03 -2.77 34.79
C ALA A 203 0.15 -4.21 34.28
N MET A 204 1.38 -4.72 34.23
CA MET A 204 1.69 -6.09 33.79
C MET A 204 1.29 -7.15 34.83
N HIS A 205 1.43 -6.85 36.10
CA HIS A 205 1.05 -7.78 37.15
C HIS A 205 -0.42 -7.66 37.55
N GLY A 206 -1.18 -6.88 36.76
CA GLY A 206 -2.61 -6.62 36.76
C GLY A 206 -3.40 -7.34 37.84
N GLU A 207 -3.33 -6.87 39.06
CA GLU A 207 -4.32 -7.21 40.05
C GLU A 207 -5.53 -6.32 39.77
N GLY A 208 -6.51 -6.89 39.08
CA GLY A 208 -7.85 -6.36 39.15
C GLY A 208 -8.32 -6.44 40.58
N GLU A 209 -8.25 -5.34 41.28
CA GLU A 209 -9.13 -5.15 42.43
C GLU A 209 -10.54 -4.95 41.87
N GLU A 210 -11.28 -6.07 41.77
CA GLU A 210 -12.74 -6.02 41.86
C GLU A 210 -13.09 -5.40 43.23
N SER A 211 -13.77 -4.29 43.17
CA SER A 211 -14.57 -3.75 44.30
C SER A 211 -15.87 -3.22 43.76
#